data_8e9585d70ec98de978d757b3873ec5ba
#
_entry.id   8e9585d70ec98de978d757b3873ec5ba
#
_cell.length_a   1.000
_cell.length_b   1.000
_cell.length_c   1.000
_cell.angle_alpha   90.00
_cell.angle_beta   90.00
_cell.angle_gamma   90.00
#
_symmetry.space_group_name_H-M   'P 1'
#
loop_
_entity.id
_entity.type
_entity.pdbx_description
1 polymer ?
#
loop_
_entity_poly.entity_id
_entity_poly.type
_entity_poly.pdbx_seq_one_letter_code
_entity_poly.pdbx_strand_id
1 'polypeptide(L)'
;VDTLTIHVYNSRQDMGIAAYELYKKHVRELMARQKIVRAIFAAAHSQDDFLKALAEDTEIDFTRITGFHMDEYMGLGKDASQNFGNFLRKAIFSRKPFHEVNYIQSDAIDISAECKRYEGLLRQAPLDIVSMGIGENGHIAFNDPHEARFDEEAWIRQTSLDNICRQQQVNDGEFGTLSDVPETALTLTIPALMSCKKVICIVPTGRKAQAVRQTLCGPVSVACPASVLRTHSDATLFLDKEAAELILTI
;
A
#
# COMPACT_ATOMS: atom_id res chain seq x y z
N VAL A 1 6.29 -1.96 23.01
CA VAL A 1 6.21 -3.40 22.72
C VAL A 1 5.91 -3.52 21.26
N ASP A 2 6.82 -4.13 20.49
CA ASP A 2 6.60 -4.39 19.07
C ASP A 2 5.47 -5.41 18.91
N THR A 3 4.45 -5.05 18.14
CA THR A 3 3.25 -5.88 17.92
C THR A 3 3.18 -6.46 16.50
N LEU A 4 4.21 -6.18 15.67
CA LEU A 4 4.26 -6.63 14.29
C LEU A 4 4.42 -8.14 14.18
N THR A 5 3.45 -8.81 13.56
CA THR A 5 3.54 -10.23 13.24
C THR A 5 4.28 -10.41 11.91
N ILE A 6 5.24 -11.35 11.85
CA ILE A 6 6.07 -11.58 10.67
C ILE A 6 5.91 -13.01 10.19
N HIS A 7 5.67 -13.19 8.89
CA HIS A 7 5.63 -14.48 8.22
C HIS A 7 6.60 -14.51 7.06
N VAL A 8 7.41 -15.57 6.96
CA VAL A 8 8.38 -15.78 5.88
C VAL A 8 7.99 -17.03 5.09
N TYR A 9 7.92 -16.89 3.77
CA TYR A 9 7.51 -17.97 2.84
C TYR A 9 8.63 -18.33 1.88
N ASN A 10 8.55 -19.55 1.34
CA ASN A 10 9.55 -20.05 0.39
C ASN A 10 9.51 -19.36 -0.97
N SER A 11 8.33 -18.86 -1.36
CA SER A 11 8.13 -18.20 -2.64
C SER A 11 7.25 -16.97 -2.49
N ARG A 12 7.38 -16.04 -3.43
CA ARG A 12 6.52 -14.88 -3.59
C ARG A 12 5.05 -15.29 -3.73
N GLN A 13 4.77 -16.35 -4.49
CA GLN A 13 3.41 -16.85 -4.70
C GLN A 13 2.78 -17.35 -3.39
N ASP A 14 3.48 -18.19 -2.61
CA ASP A 14 2.97 -18.69 -1.32
C ASP A 14 2.71 -17.52 -0.36
N MET A 15 3.60 -16.53 -0.34
CA MET A 15 3.44 -15.31 0.45
C MET A 15 2.18 -14.53 0.04
N GLY A 16 1.97 -14.31 -1.26
CA GLY A 16 0.80 -13.59 -1.76
C GLY A 16 -0.51 -14.30 -1.46
N ILE A 17 -0.54 -15.63 -1.61
CA ILE A 17 -1.71 -16.45 -1.25
C ILE A 17 -1.98 -16.38 0.26
N ALA A 18 -0.95 -16.48 1.10
CA ALA A 18 -1.13 -16.40 2.55
C ALA A 18 -1.63 -15.01 3.01
N ALA A 19 -1.16 -13.93 2.37
CA ALA A 19 -1.66 -12.59 2.61
C ALA A 19 -3.14 -12.46 2.21
N TYR A 20 -3.53 -13.04 1.07
CA TYR A 20 -4.92 -13.12 0.64
C TYR A 20 -5.80 -13.88 1.65
N GLU A 21 -5.35 -15.03 2.14
CA GLU A 21 -6.12 -15.82 3.11
C GLU A 21 -6.35 -15.03 4.42
N LEU A 22 -5.35 -14.30 4.90
CA LEU A 22 -5.50 -13.41 6.04
C LEU A 22 -6.48 -12.27 5.75
N TYR A 23 -6.39 -11.64 4.58
CA TYR A 23 -7.33 -10.60 4.12
C TYR A 23 -8.76 -11.14 4.10
N LYS A 24 -8.98 -12.28 3.43
CA LYS A 24 -10.27 -12.95 3.30
C LYS A 24 -10.90 -13.25 4.67
N LYS A 25 -10.10 -13.87 5.56
CA LYS A 25 -10.54 -14.16 6.93
C LYS A 25 -11.01 -12.89 7.64
N HIS A 26 -10.19 -11.84 7.63
CA HIS A 26 -10.49 -10.59 8.32
C HIS A 26 -11.72 -9.88 7.73
N VAL A 27 -11.83 -9.81 6.41
CA VAL A 27 -13.00 -9.23 5.73
C VAL A 27 -14.30 -9.97 6.09
N ARG A 28 -14.27 -11.31 6.12
CA ARG A 28 -15.45 -12.13 6.52
C ARG A 28 -15.84 -11.87 7.99
N GLU A 29 -14.87 -11.75 8.89
CA GLU A 29 -15.12 -11.41 10.29
C GLU A 29 -15.75 -10.02 10.43
N LEU A 30 -15.28 -9.04 9.64
CA LEU A 30 -15.87 -7.71 9.60
C LEU A 30 -17.29 -7.72 9.03
N MET A 31 -17.54 -8.45 7.94
CA MET A 31 -18.86 -8.56 7.32
C MET A 31 -19.90 -9.22 8.23
N ALA A 32 -19.46 -10.02 9.20
CA ALA A 32 -20.36 -10.55 10.22
C ALA A 32 -20.85 -9.49 11.24
N ARG A 33 -20.16 -8.34 11.32
CA ARG A 33 -20.39 -7.31 12.35
C ARG A 33 -20.79 -5.95 11.78
N GLN A 34 -20.49 -5.67 10.51
CA GLN A 34 -20.76 -4.38 9.88
C GLN A 34 -21.21 -4.54 8.42
N LYS A 35 -21.97 -3.56 7.91
CA LYS A 35 -22.58 -3.63 6.58
C LYS A 35 -21.56 -3.43 5.47
N ILE A 36 -20.64 -2.49 5.61
CA ILE A 36 -19.64 -2.11 4.61
C ILE A 36 -18.24 -2.23 5.24
N VAL A 37 -17.31 -2.84 4.51
CA VAL A 37 -15.88 -2.89 4.81
C VAL A 37 -15.18 -1.83 3.97
N ARG A 38 -14.26 -1.08 4.55
CA ARG A 38 -13.50 -0.01 3.89
C ARG A 38 -12.05 -0.41 3.77
N ALA A 39 -11.60 -0.63 2.52
CA ALA A 39 -10.30 -1.23 2.23
C ALA A 39 -9.44 -0.31 1.35
N ILE A 40 -8.17 -0.16 1.72
CA ILE A 40 -7.15 0.56 0.94
C ILE A 40 -6.23 -0.46 0.27
N PHE A 41 -5.91 -0.22 -1.01
CA PHE A 41 -5.07 -1.09 -1.82
C PHE A 41 -3.85 -0.34 -2.35
N ALA A 42 -2.67 -0.97 -2.26
CA ALA A 42 -1.48 -0.52 -2.97
C ALA A 42 -1.48 -1.01 -4.42
N ALA A 43 -1.03 -0.16 -5.32
CA ALA A 43 -0.77 -0.50 -6.72
C ALA A 43 0.74 -0.72 -6.89
N ALA A 44 1.19 -1.93 -6.75
CA ALA A 44 2.60 -2.28 -6.93
C ALA A 44 2.74 -3.76 -7.28
N HIS A 45 3.80 -4.12 -8.02
CA HIS A 45 4.07 -5.52 -8.35
C HIS A 45 4.23 -6.44 -7.13
N SER A 46 4.60 -5.89 -5.97
CA SER A 46 4.61 -6.67 -4.72
C SER A 46 3.24 -7.27 -4.36
N GLN A 47 2.16 -6.68 -4.88
CA GLN A 47 0.79 -7.08 -4.62
C GLN A 47 0.20 -8.05 -5.65
N ASP A 48 0.89 -8.36 -6.76
CA ASP A 48 0.33 -9.09 -7.90
C ASP A 48 -0.30 -10.42 -7.52
N ASP A 49 0.42 -11.27 -6.75
CA ASP A 49 -0.07 -12.60 -6.37
C ASP A 49 -1.25 -12.51 -5.39
N PHE A 50 -1.21 -11.54 -4.47
CA PHE A 50 -2.31 -11.21 -3.56
C PHE A 50 -3.55 -10.73 -4.33
N LEU A 51 -3.40 -9.74 -5.22
CA LEU A 51 -4.50 -9.17 -6.01
C LEU A 51 -5.08 -10.21 -6.98
N LYS A 52 -4.23 -11.08 -7.55
CA LYS A 52 -4.69 -12.18 -8.40
C LYS A 52 -5.57 -13.15 -7.61
N ALA A 53 -5.11 -13.62 -6.45
CA ALA A 53 -5.89 -14.53 -5.60
C ALA A 53 -7.22 -13.87 -5.16
N LEU A 54 -7.17 -12.59 -4.78
CA LEU A 54 -8.36 -11.82 -4.40
C LEU A 54 -9.34 -11.66 -5.58
N ALA A 55 -8.83 -11.45 -6.80
CA ALA A 55 -9.66 -11.34 -8.00
C ALA A 55 -10.30 -12.67 -8.43
N GLU A 56 -9.73 -13.80 -8.02
CA GLU A 56 -10.26 -15.15 -8.27
C GLU A 56 -11.22 -15.61 -7.15
N ASP A 57 -11.25 -14.94 -5.99
CA ASP A 57 -12.12 -15.27 -4.86
C ASP A 57 -13.61 -15.26 -5.25
N THR A 58 -14.35 -16.26 -4.77
CA THR A 58 -15.80 -16.40 -5.01
C THR A 58 -16.65 -16.35 -3.73
N GLU A 59 -16.02 -16.17 -2.57
CA GLU A 59 -16.68 -16.22 -1.27
C GLU A 59 -16.87 -14.84 -0.63
N ILE A 60 -16.01 -13.85 -1.00
CA ILE A 60 -16.11 -12.48 -0.50
C ILE A 60 -17.25 -11.75 -1.25
N ASP A 61 -18.18 -11.17 -0.51
CA ASP A 61 -19.19 -10.28 -1.08
C ASP A 61 -18.63 -8.87 -1.31
N PHE A 62 -18.05 -8.67 -2.49
CA PHE A 62 -17.45 -7.39 -2.88
C PHE A 62 -18.47 -6.24 -2.95
N THR A 63 -19.78 -6.52 -3.10
CA THR A 63 -20.82 -5.47 -3.07
C THR A 63 -20.90 -4.78 -1.70
N ARG A 64 -20.15 -5.26 -0.72
CA ARG A 64 -20.02 -4.71 0.62
C ARG A 64 -18.63 -4.16 0.92
N ILE A 65 -17.81 -3.92 -0.10
CA ILE A 65 -16.47 -3.33 0.06
C ILE A 65 -16.40 -1.98 -0.65
N THR A 66 -16.06 -0.93 0.09
CA THR A 66 -15.62 0.35 -0.48
C THR A 66 -14.11 0.33 -0.62
N GLY A 67 -13.65 0.45 -1.87
CA GLY A 67 -12.23 0.43 -2.23
C GLY A 67 -11.63 1.83 -2.34
N PHE A 68 -10.39 1.97 -1.91
CA PHE A 68 -9.54 3.15 -2.04
C PHE A 68 -8.16 2.72 -2.54
N HIS A 69 -7.40 3.64 -3.15
CA HIS A 69 -5.97 3.44 -3.32
C HIS A 69 -5.17 4.52 -2.59
N MET A 70 -3.90 4.25 -2.33
CA MET A 70 -3.14 5.03 -1.36
C MET A 70 -2.32 6.17 -1.97
N ASP A 71 -2.08 6.14 -3.27
CA ASP A 71 -1.21 7.11 -3.94
C ASP A 71 -1.49 7.15 -5.44
N GLU A 72 -1.06 8.24 -6.10
CA GLU A 72 -1.17 8.40 -7.55
C GLU A 72 -0.11 9.38 -8.05
N TYR A 73 0.50 9.10 -9.19
CA TYR A 73 1.41 10.02 -9.86
C TYR A 73 0.70 11.28 -10.34
N MET A 74 1.38 12.42 -10.25
CA MET A 74 0.97 13.66 -10.90
C MET A 74 1.67 13.82 -12.25
N GLY A 75 0.96 14.41 -13.21
CA GLY A 75 1.53 14.75 -14.52
C GLY A 75 1.51 13.65 -15.58
N LEU A 76 1.01 12.46 -15.25
CA LEU A 76 0.74 11.43 -16.26
C LEU A 76 -0.61 11.67 -16.94
N GLY A 77 -0.73 11.28 -18.21
CA GLY A 77 -2.02 11.27 -18.91
C GLY A 77 -3.02 10.33 -18.23
N LYS A 78 -4.31 10.67 -18.30
CA LYS A 78 -5.39 9.92 -17.62
C LYS A 78 -5.41 8.41 -17.94
N ASP A 79 -5.05 8.05 -19.18
CA ASP A 79 -5.07 6.67 -19.64
C ASP A 79 -3.70 5.97 -19.55
N ALA A 80 -2.69 6.62 -18.93
CA ALA A 80 -1.38 6.02 -18.73
C ALA A 80 -1.50 4.72 -17.93
N SER A 81 -0.84 3.66 -18.42
CA SER A 81 -0.84 2.35 -17.76
C SER A 81 -0.17 2.40 -16.39
N GLN A 82 0.73 3.35 -16.20
CA GLN A 82 1.48 3.60 -14.97
C GLN A 82 0.65 4.26 -13.86
N ASN A 83 -0.53 4.83 -14.19
CA ASN A 83 -1.42 5.35 -13.16
C ASN A 83 -1.90 4.21 -12.25
N PHE A 84 -1.74 4.39 -10.96
CA PHE A 84 -2.08 3.38 -9.96
C PHE A 84 -3.57 3.06 -9.90
N GLY A 85 -4.42 4.06 -10.14
CA GLY A 85 -5.84 3.84 -10.32
C GLY A 85 -6.14 2.94 -11.53
N ASN A 86 -5.41 3.07 -12.64
CA ASN A 86 -5.56 2.22 -13.83
C ASN A 86 -5.02 0.80 -13.57
N PHE A 87 -3.89 0.68 -12.89
CA PHE A 87 -3.34 -0.62 -12.44
C PHE A 87 -4.39 -1.38 -11.61
N LEU A 88 -4.90 -0.77 -10.55
CA LEU A 88 -5.88 -1.42 -9.66
C LEU A 88 -7.23 -1.67 -10.35
N ARG A 89 -7.64 -0.78 -11.26
CA ARG A 89 -8.84 -1.02 -12.09
C ARG A 89 -8.71 -2.33 -12.85
N LYS A 90 -7.58 -2.56 -13.51
CA LYS A 90 -7.29 -3.79 -14.26
C LYS A 90 -7.12 -5.00 -13.35
N ALA A 91 -6.40 -4.84 -12.24
CA ALA A 91 -6.05 -5.94 -11.34
C ALA A 91 -7.26 -6.47 -10.56
N ILE A 92 -8.13 -5.58 -10.05
CA ILE A 92 -9.19 -5.95 -9.11
C ILE A 92 -10.51 -5.16 -9.29
N PHE A 93 -10.50 -3.82 -9.42
CA PHE A 93 -11.70 -3.01 -9.29
C PHE A 93 -12.73 -3.20 -10.41
N SER A 94 -12.30 -3.53 -11.65
CA SER A 94 -13.22 -3.90 -12.74
C SER A 94 -13.55 -5.40 -12.77
N ARG A 95 -12.87 -6.21 -11.98
CA ARG A 95 -13.05 -7.67 -11.96
C ARG A 95 -14.04 -8.13 -10.90
N LYS A 96 -14.32 -7.29 -9.92
CA LYS A 96 -15.23 -7.57 -8.80
C LYS A 96 -16.26 -6.44 -8.63
N PRO A 97 -17.48 -6.75 -8.23
CA PRO A 97 -18.56 -5.78 -8.06
C PRO A 97 -18.42 -5.05 -6.71
N PHE A 98 -17.43 -4.17 -6.58
CA PHE A 98 -17.29 -3.36 -5.36
C PHE A 98 -18.52 -2.51 -5.09
N HIS A 99 -18.82 -2.26 -3.80
CA HIS A 99 -19.87 -1.32 -3.40
C HIS A 99 -19.59 0.07 -3.99
N GLU A 100 -18.37 0.52 -3.84
CA GLU A 100 -17.87 1.79 -4.34
C GLU A 100 -16.35 1.71 -4.51
N VAL A 101 -15.80 2.42 -5.51
CA VAL A 101 -14.37 2.58 -5.68
C VAL A 101 -14.05 4.06 -5.78
N ASN A 102 -13.18 4.53 -4.89
CA ASN A 102 -12.76 5.92 -4.82
C ASN A 102 -11.35 6.08 -5.41
N TYR A 103 -11.23 6.87 -6.47
CA TYR A 103 -9.97 7.16 -7.12
C TYR A 103 -9.46 8.55 -6.75
N ILE A 104 -8.15 8.68 -6.59
CA ILE A 104 -7.43 9.95 -6.50
C ILE A 104 -7.40 10.57 -7.90
N GLN A 105 -7.79 11.83 -8.03
CA GLN A 105 -7.80 12.59 -9.27
C GLN A 105 -6.54 13.46 -9.33
N SER A 106 -5.40 12.85 -9.68
CA SER A 106 -4.09 13.53 -9.69
C SER A 106 -3.92 14.54 -10.82
N ASP A 107 -4.87 14.59 -11.76
CA ASP A 107 -5.01 15.57 -12.85
C ASP A 107 -6.00 16.70 -12.53
N ALA A 108 -6.49 16.79 -11.31
CA ALA A 108 -7.40 17.84 -10.89
C ALA A 108 -6.76 19.24 -11.03
N ILE A 109 -7.54 20.23 -11.49
CA ILE A 109 -7.07 21.62 -11.64
C ILE A 109 -6.69 22.22 -10.27
N ASP A 110 -7.43 21.89 -9.22
CA ASP A 110 -7.14 22.28 -7.83
C ASP A 110 -6.79 21.04 -7.00
N ILE A 111 -5.50 20.81 -6.84
CA ILE A 111 -4.97 19.69 -6.07
C ILE A 111 -5.33 19.81 -4.58
N SER A 112 -5.42 21.02 -4.04
CA SER A 112 -5.83 21.21 -2.64
C SER A 112 -7.30 20.82 -2.43
N ALA A 113 -8.17 21.16 -3.38
CA ALA A 113 -9.57 20.72 -3.34
C ALA A 113 -9.69 19.20 -3.48
N GLU A 114 -8.88 18.58 -4.34
CA GLU A 114 -8.86 17.13 -4.50
C GLU A 114 -8.38 16.42 -3.21
N CYS A 115 -7.31 16.90 -2.58
CA CYS A 115 -6.88 16.37 -1.28
C CYS A 115 -8.00 16.45 -0.24
N LYS A 116 -8.69 17.59 -0.14
CA LYS A 116 -9.83 17.74 0.78
C LYS A 116 -10.99 16.81 0.45
N ARG A 117 -11.29 16.61 -0.86
CA ARG A 117 -12.34 15.69 -1.32
C ARG A 117 -12.02 14.26 -0.89
N TYR A 118 -10.81 13.79 -1.21
CA TYR A 118 -10.41 12.41 -0.93
C TYR A 118 -10.27 12.16 0.58
N GLU A 119 -9.69 13.10 1.33
CA GLU A 119 -9.65 13.06 2.79
C GLU A 119 -11.05 13.00 3.39
N GLY A 120 -11.99 13.81 2.87
CA GLY A 120 -13.40 13.79 3.28
C GLY A 120 -14.01 12.40 3.10
N LEU A 121 -13.72 11.71 1.96
CA LEU A 121 -14.16 10.33 1.74
C LEU A 121 -13.53 9.36 2.74
N LEU A 122 -12.21 9.46 3.00
CA LEU A 122 -11.52 8.60 3.95
C LEU A 122 -12.03 8.75 5.39
N ARG A 123 -12.40 9.97 5.80
CA ARG A 123 -12.87 10.28 7.17
C ARG A 123 -14.35 10.04 7.41
N GLN A 124 -15.14 9.66 6.40
CA GLN A 124 -16.59 9.39 6.58
C GLN A 124 -16.88 8.27 7.58
N ALA A 125 -16.01 7.28 7.68
CA ALA A 125 -16.11 6.20 8.65
C ALA A 125 -14.72 5.57 8.88
N PRO A 126 -14.51 4.77 9.93
CA PRO A 126 -13.24 4.09 10.16
C PRO A 126 -12.79 3.26 8.95
N LEU A 127 -11.49 3.29 8.69
CA LEU A 127 -10.84 2.43 7.71
C LEU A 127 -10.56 1.06 8.36
N ASP A 128 -10.89 -0.01 7.66
CA ASP A 128 -10.84 -1.34 8.25
C ASP A 128 -9.54 -2.07 7.94
N ILE A 129 -9.07 -2.01 6.69
CA ILE A 129 -7.91 -2.78 6.26
C ILE A 129 -7.12 -2.05 5.18
N VAL A 130 -5.80 -2.15 5.23
CA VAL A 130 -4.91 -1.70 4.17
C VAL A 130 -3.99 -2.84 3.74
N SER A 131 -3.87 -3.07 2.42
CA SER A 131 -2.80 -3.87 1.82
C SER A 131 -1.75 -2.94 1.25
N MET A 132 -0.48 -3.13 1.63
CA MET A 132 0.63 -2.25 1.25
C MET A 132 1.93 -3.01 1.02
N GLY A 133 2.96 -2.32 0.53
CA GLY A 133 4.33 -2.81 0.44
C GLY A 133 5.29 -1.89 1.17
N ILE A 134 6.60 -2.19 1.05
CA ILE A 134 7.70 -1.34 1.51
C ILE A 134 8.61 -1.03 0.32
N GLY A 135 8.97 0.22 0.13
CA GLY A 135 9.91 0.64 -0.88
C GLY A 135 11.37 0.29 -0.57
N GLU A 136 12.28 0.42 -1.54
CA GLU A 136 13.72 0.10 -1.37
C GLU A 136 14.41 1.01 -0.35
N ASN A 137 13.94 2.26 -0.18
CA ASN A 137 14.41 3.20 0.85
C ASN A 137 13.61 3.12 2.16
N GLY A 138 12.68 2.16 2.30
CA GLY A 138 11.83 1.99 3.47
C GLY A 138 10.55 2.82 3.47
N HIS A 139 10.18 3.46 2.35
CA HIS A 139 8.91 4.19 2.25
C HIS A 139 7.69 3.27 2.33
N ILE A 140 6.56 3.83 2.75
CA ILE A 140 5.22 3.24 2.63
C ILE A 140 4.30 4.24 1.94
N ALA A 141 3.54 3.80 0.94
CA ALA A 141 2.96 4.69 -0.08
C ALA A 141 4.07 5.63 -0.61
N PHE A 142 3.80 6.85 -1.02
CA PHE A 142 4.86 7.80 -1.37
C PHE A 142 5.32 8.68 -0.19
N ASN A 143 5.47 8.06 0.99
CA ASN A 143 6.09 8.72 2.14
C ASN A 143 7.58 8.34 2.20
N ASP A 144 8.39 8.95 1.33
CA ASP A 144 9.84 8.81 1.31
C ASP A 144 10.48 9.42 2.57
N PRO A 145 11.68 8.98 3.00
CA PRO A 145 12.31 9.44 4.24
C PRO A 145 12.40 10.96 4.42
N HIS A 146 12.58 11.73 3.33
CA HIS A 146 12.67 13.19 3.37
C HIS A 146 11.31 13.88 3.52
N GLU A 147 10.19 13.18 3.23
CA GLU A 147 8.83 13.69 3.30
C GLU A 147 8.01 13.06 4.43
N ALA A 148 8.46 11.92 4.98
CA ALA A 148 7.70 11.17 5.97
C ALA A 148 7.51 11.92 7.28
N ARG A 149 6.27 11.86 7.82
CA ARG A 149 5.90 12.41 9.13
C ARG A 149 4.95 11.45 9.83
N PHE A 150 5.19 11.19 11.12
CA PHE A 150 4.36 10.26 11.89
C PHE A 150 3.19 10.96 12.61
N ASP A 151 3.20 12.29 12.68
CA ASP A 151 2.25 13.14 13.42
C ASP A 151 1.49 14.13 12.52
N GLU A 152 1.42 13.86 11.21
CA GLU A 152 0.75 14.70 10.24
C GLU A 152 -0.78 14.67 10.42
N GLU A 153 -1.44 15.83 10.43
CA GLU A 153 -2.90 15.92 10.58
C GLU A 153 -3.65 15.58 9.31
N ALA A 154 -3.10 15.96 8.14
CA ALA A 154 -3.68 15.65 6.84
C ALA A 154 -3.64 14.15 6.56
N TRP A 155 -4.66 13.61 5.89
CA TRP A 155 -4.70 12.21 5.49
C TRP A 155 -4.24 11.94 4.07
N ILE A 156 -4.19 12.98 3.23
CA ILE A 156 -3.62 12.93 1.88
C ILE A 156 -2.95 14.26 1.58
N ARG A 157 -1.83 14.23 0.86
CA ARG A 157 -1.10 15.40 0.43
C ARG A 157 -0.36 15.18 -0.88
N GLN A 158 0.06 16.29 -1.50
CA GLN A 158 1.08 16.26 -2.53
C GLN A 158 2.45 16.02 -1.88
N THR A 159 3.29 15.26 -2.57
CA THR A 159 4.64 14.90 -2.13
C THR A 159 5.62 14.96 -3.28
N SER A 160 6.91 15.14 -2.97
CA SER A 160 8.01 14.93 -3.90
C SER A 160 8.57 13.51 -3.75
N LEU A 161 9.02 12.91 -4.85
CA LEU A 161 9.60 11.56 -4.89
C LEU A 161 11.11 11.65 -4.92
N ASP A 162 11.80 10.89 -4.07
CA ASP A 162 13.25 10.83 -4.12
C ASP A 162 13.75 9.97 -5.30
N ASN A 163 15.04 10.10 -5.61
CA ASN A 163 15.63 9.38 -6.73
C ASN A 163 15.68 7.85 -6.50
N ILE A 164 15.73 7.38 -5.26
CA ILE A 164 15.71 5.93 -4.94
C ILE A 164 14.31 5.38 -5.23
N CYS A 165 13.27 6.09 -4.77
CA CYS A 165 11.89 5.74 -5.05
C CYS A 165 11.60 5.74 -6.56
N ARG A 166 12.03 6.79 -7.29
CA ARG A 166 11.87 6.88 -8.74
C ARG A 166 12.66 5.81 -9.48
N GLN A 167 13.91 5.53 -9.07
CA GLN A 167 14.72 4.47 -9.67
C GLN A 167 14.11 3.09 -9.46
N GLN A 168 13.46 2.85 -8.32
CA GLN A 168 12.72 1.60 -8.11
C GLN A 168 11.66 1.38 -9.20
N GLN A 169 10.94 2.41 -9.62
CA GLN A 169 9.91 2.30 -10.67
C GLN A 169 10.52 1.92 -12.04
N VAL A 170 11.72 2.40 -12.34
CA VAL A 170 12.48 1.96 -13.52
C VAL A 170 12.93 0.50 -13.36
N ASN A 171 13.44 0.13 -12.19
CA ASN A 171 13.86 -1.24 -11.88
C ASN A 171 12.70 -2.25 -11.94
N ASP A 172 11.49 -1.81 -11.60
CA ASP A 172 10.27 -2.60 -11.67
C ASP A 172 9.67 -2.67 -13.09
N GLY A 173 10.26 -1.92 -14.05
CA GLY A 173 9.87 -1.96 -15.45
C GLY A 173 8.67 -1.09 -15.81
N GLU A 174 8.21 -0.24 -14.89
CA GLU A 174 7.07 0.66 -15.12
C GLU A 174 7.43 1.84 -16.04
N PHE A 175 8.67 2.29 -16.00
CA PHE A 175 9.19 3.38 -16.82
C PHE A 175 10.51 3.00 -17.50
N GLY A 176 10.77 3.56 -18.67
CA GLY A 176 11.99 3.29 -19.44
C GLY A 176 13.24 3.91 -18.82
N THR A 177 13.12 5.14 -18.32
CA THR A 177 14.22 5.91 -17.73
C THR A 177 13.77 6.68 -16.48
N LEU A 178 14.73 7.12 -15.67
CA LEU A 178 14.44 7.93 -14.48
C LEU A 178 13.74 9.25 -14.81
N SER A 179 14.04 9.84 -15.98
CA SER A 179 13.40 11.08 -16.44
C SER A 179 11.93 10.92 -16.81
N ASP A 180 11.49 9.69 -17.10
CA ASP A 180 10.09 9.40 -17.44
C ASP A 180 9.22 9.27 -16.17
N VAL A 181 9.85 9.02 -15.01
CA VAL A 181 9.14 8.89 -13.74
C VAL A 181 8.75 10.27 -13.21
N PRO A 182 7.48 10.54 -12.90
CA PRO A 182 7.07 11.80 -12.30
C PRO A 182 7.87 12.15 -11.03
N GLU A 183 8.07 13.44 -10.80
CA GLU A 183 8.76 13.94 -9.61
C GLU A 183 7.82 14.20 -8.43
N THR A 184 6.51 14.22 -8.70
CA THR A 184 5.49 14.51 -7.71
C THR A 184 4.33 13.53 -7.77
N ALA A 185 3.70 13.34 -6.63
CA ALA A 185 2.55 12.45 -6.48
C ALA A 185 1.56 12.98 -5.43
N LEU A 186 0.35 12.42 -5.40
CA LEU A 186 -0.55 12.48 -4.27
C LEU A 186 -0.40 11.19 -3.45
N THR A 187 -0.32 11.30 -2.14
CA THR A 187 -0.12 10.14 -1.25
C THR A 187 -0.95 10.25 0.01
N LEU A 188 -1.50 9.12 0.45
CA LEU A 188 -1.98 9.02 1.82
C LEU A 188 -0.80 9.16 2.78
N THR A 189 -1.04 9.87 3.87
CA THR A 189 -0.04 10.07 4.92
C THR A 189 0.12 8.82 5.78
N ILE A 190 1.22 8.74 6.52
CA ILE A 190 1.46 7.65 7.44
C ILE A 190 0.35 7.54 8.50
N PRO A 191 -0.11 8.63 9.15
CA PRO A 191 -1.25 8.56 10.06
C PRO A 191 -2.53 8.01 9.42
N ALA A 192 -2.82 8.34 8.16
CA ALA A 192 -3.98 7.81 7.45
C ALA A 192 -3.89 6.29 7.27
N LEU A 193 -2.74 5.78 6.81
CA LEU A 193 -2.49 4.36 6.62
C LEU A 193 -2.55 3.59 7.95
N MET A 194 -1.92 4.15 9.00
CA MET A 194 -1.86 3.56 10.33
C MET A 194 -3.18 3.67 11.11
N SER A 195 -4.15 4.44 10.62
CA SER A 195 -5.51 4.49 11.19
C SER A 195 -6.37 3.29 10.83
N CYS A 196 -5.97 2.48 9.84
CA CYS A 196 -6.65 1.24 9.50
C CYS A 196 -6.60 0.26 10.67
N LYS A 197 -7.69 -0.47 10.92
CA LYS A 197 -7.75 -1.46 12.00
C LYS A 197 -6.78 -2.62 11.79
N LYS A 198 -6.50 -2.97 10.54
CA LYS A 198 -5.55 -4.02 10.16
C LYS A 198 -4.64 -3.58 9.01
N VAL A 199 -3.35 -3.89 9.15
CA VAL A 199 -2.34 -3.68 8.11
C VAL A 199 -1.84 -5.04 7.62
N ILE A 200 -1.90 -5.25 6.31
CA ILE A 200 -1.29 -6.39 5.60
C ILE A 200 -0.18 -5.83 4.72
N CYS A 201 1.06 -6.04 5.13
CA CYS A 201 2.24 -5.55 4.42
C CYS A 201 2.91 -6.72 3.68
N ILE A 202 3.06 -6.61 2.34
CA ILE A 202 3.51 -7.70 1.45
C ILE A 202 4.79 -7.23 0.76
N VAL A 203 5.91 -7.89 1.04
CA VAL A 203 7.24 -7.45 0.59
C VAL A 203 8.05 -8.61 0.03
N PRO A 204 8.01 -8.82 -1.29
CA PRO A 204 8.86 -9.80 -1.98
C PRO A 204 10.21 -9.21 -2.37
N THR A 205 11.13 -10.08 -2.75
CA THR A 205 12.41 -9.87 -3.43
C THR A 205 13.56 -9.34 -2.57
N GLY A 206 14.76 -9.80 -2.86
CA GLY A 206 15.99 -9.42 -2.15
C GLY A 206 16.34 -7.93 -2.25
N ARG A 207 15.85 -7.20 -3.27
CA ARG A 207 16.00 -5.74 -3.35
C ARG A 207 15.42 -5.00 -2.15
N LYS A 208 14.45 -5.62 -1.47
CA LYS A 208 13.80 -5.08 -0.27
C LYS A 208 14.45 -5.50 1.05
N ALA A 209 15.41 -6.45 1.02
CA ALA A 209 16.00 -7.03 2.23
C ALA A 209 16.61 -5.99 3.17
N GLN A 210 17.27 -4.96 2.64
CA GLN A 210 17.84 -3.88 3.45
C GLN A 210 16.74 -3.03 4.13
N ALA A 211 15.69 -2.68 3.39
CA ALA A 211 14.55 -1.94 3.94
C ALA A 211 13.81 -2.77 5.00
N VAL A 212 13.62 -4.07 4.77
CA VAL A 212 13.05 -5.00 5.74
C VAL A 212 13.89 -5.05 7.02
N ARG A 213 15.22 -5.19 6.88
CA ARG A 213 16.12 -5.18 8.05
C ARG A 213 16.03 -3.86 8.82
N GLN A 214 16.05 -2.72 8.14
CA GLN A 214 15.90 -1.41 8.80
C GLN A 214 14.56 -1.27 9.49
N THR A 215 13.47 -1.73 8.85
CA THR A 215 12.12 -1.74 9.43
C THR A 215 12.07 -2.52 10.74
N LEU A 216 12.69 -3.70 10.80
CA LEU A 216 12.57 -4.62 11.93
C LEU A 216 13.61 -4.40 13.02
N CYS A 217 14.84 -4.06 12.66
CA CYS A 217 15.99 -4.00 13.57
C CYS A 217 16.45 -2.56 13.86
N GLY A 218 16.07 -1.58 13.03
CA GLY A 218 16.40 -0.17 13.22
C GLY A 218 15.49 0.52 14.25
N PRO A 219 15.76 1.79 14.58
CA PRO A 219 14.84 2.59 15.39
C PRO A 219 13.54 2.86 14.61
N VAL A 220 12.42 3.04 15.33
CA VAL A 220 11.19 3.59 14.72
C VAL A 220 11.46 5.07 14.40
N SER A 221 11.56 5.38 13.12
CA SER A 221 12.03 6.70 12.66
C SER A 221 11.57 6.97 11.23
N VAL A 222 11.40 8.24 10.89
CA VAL A 222 11.10 8.70 9.52
C VAL A 222 12.25 8.41 8.54
N ALA A 223 13.47 8.13 9.00
CA ALA A 223 14.56 7.67 8.16
C ALA A 223 14.31 6.26 7.54
N CYS A 224 13.40 5.49 8.13
CA CYS A 224 12.82 4.27 7.58
C CYS A 224 11.31 4.28 7.90
N PRO A 225 10.48 4.93 7.08
CA PRO A 225 9.07 5.14 7.39
C PRO A 225 8.31 3.86 7.73
N ALA A 226 8.63 2.74 7.07
CA ALA A 226 8.03 1.44 7.33
C ALA A 226 8.25 0.94 8.77
N SER A 227 9.24 1.47 9.49
CA SER A 227 9.48 1.10 10.91
C SER A 227 8.30 1.40 11.82
N VAL A 228 7.41 2.33 11.42
CA VAL A 228 6.17 2.65 12.14
C VAL A 228 5.21 1.45 12.23
N LEU A 229 5.30 0.48 11.30
CA LEU A 229 4.48 -0.75 11.33
C LEU A 229 4.60 -1.50 12.66
N ARG A 230 5.73 -1.39 13.33
CA ARG A 230 6.00 -2.01 14.64
C ARG A 230 5.16 -1.41 15.78
N THR A 231 4.61 -0.22 15.58
CA THR A 231 3.76 0.45 16.58
C THR A 231 2.27 0.20 16.36
N HIS A 232 1.90 -0.43 15.24
CA HIS A 232 0.51 -0.70 14.93
C HIS A 232 0.00 -1.93 15.70
N SER A 233 -1.21 -1.83 16.26
CA SER A 233 -1.78 -2.88 17.12
C SER A 233 -2.10 -4.20 16.40
N ASP A 234 -2.33 -4.17 15.09
CA ASP A 234 -2.66 -5.34 14.25
C ASP A 234 -2.04 -5.20 12.84
N ALA A 235 -0.72 -5.26 12.78
CA ALA A 235 0.03 -5.31 11.52
C ALA A 235 0.66 -6.67 11.30
N THR A 236 0.59 -7.16 10.07
CA THR A 236 1.22 -8.41 9.65
C THR A 236 2.10 -8.15 8.43
N LEU A 237 3.38 -8.54 8.52
CA LEU A 237 4.38 -8.43 7.47
C LEU A 237 4.59 -9.82 6.83
N PHE A 238 4.35 -9.89 5.54
CA PHE A 238 4.56 -11.07 4.71
C PHE A 238 5.82 -10.88 3.86
N LEU A 239 6.77 -11.79 3.99
CA LEU A 239 8.04 -11.78 3.30
C LEU A 239 8.23 -13.08 2.50
N ASP A 240 8.91 -13.02 1.36
CA ASP A 240 9.56 -14.18 0.81
C ASP A 240 10.97 -14.35 1.42
N LYS A 241 11.63 -15.48 1.14
CA LYS A 241 12.97 -15.75 1.67
C LYS A 241 14.02 -14.72 1.26
N GLU A 242 13.89 -14.18 0.04
CA GLU A 242 14.84 -13.20 -0.48
C GLU A 242 14.71 -11.87 0.26
N ALA A 243 13.48 -11.39 0.47
CA ALA A 243 13.24 -10.18 1.26
C ALA A 243 13.66 -10.33 2.73
N ALA A 244 13.62 -11.57 3.25
CA ALA A 244 13.97 -11.90 4.63
C ALA A 244 15.47 -12.26 4.82
N GLU A 245 16.29 -12.30 3.77
CA GLU A 245 17.66 -12.85 3.84
C GLU A 245 18.52 -12.19 4.92
N LEU A 246 18.40 -10.87 5.11
CA LEU A 246 19.20 -10.12 6.09
C LEU A 246 18.68 -10.18 7.54
N ILE A 247 17.55 -10.83 7.77
CA ILE A 247 16.99 -11.04 9.13
C ILE A 247 17.02 -12.50 9.56
N LEU A 248 17.14 -13.45 8.62
CA LEU A 248 17.25 -14.88 8.93
C LEU A 248 18.66 -15.29 9.39
N THR A 249 19.62 -14.40 9.28
CA THR A 249 21.03 -14.63 9.67
C THR A 249 21.40 -14.01 11.01
N ILE A 250 20.43 -13.46 11.74
CA ILE A 250 20.56 -12.90 13.08
C ILE A 250 20.03 -13.92 14.10
#